data_57d35cd919d53116ae54f7ef5c7ab082
#
_entry.id   57d35cd919d53116ae54f7ef5c7ab082
#
_cell.length_a   1.000
_cell.length_b   1.000
_cell.length_c   1.000
_cell.angle_alpha   90.00
_cell.angle_beta   90.00
_cell.angle_gamma   90.00
#
_symmetry.space_group_name_H-M   'P 1'
#
loop_
_entity.id
_entity.type
_entity.pdbx_description
1 polymer ?
#
loop_
_entity_poly.entity_id
_entity_poly.type
_entity_poly.pdbx_seq_one_letter_code
_entity_poly.pdbx_strand_id
1 'polypeptide(L)'
;MKIERILIEDQMAPIGLDEKKPVFSWLLTAEEGEQNLMQSACRIVVRTGEDTVWDSGKMETGVSTGIGYEGEALQPCTKYEVKAEVWDNHGGKAEAESSFETGLMDSLYAAWEGAEWIGAPHATVCAENRGVFTIESEFRMEGGKELSASAFPPWLSHTSAFTSYLVQG
;
A
#
# COMPACT_ATOMS: atom_id res chain seq x y z
N MET A 1 25.87 10.78 1.54
CA MET A 1 24.38 10.74 1.44
C MET A 1 23.92 9.31 1.18
N LYS A 2 22.80 8.88 1.76
CA LYS A 2 22.22 7.55 1.59
C LYS A 2 20.71 7.65 1.41
N ILE A 3 20.12 6.81 0.56
CA ILE A 3 18.68 6.61 0.51
C ILE A 3 18.34 5.60 1.62
N GLU A 4 17.58 6.02 2.62
CA GLU A 4 17.17 5.18 3.75
C GLU A 4 16.07 4.21 3.33
N ARG A 5 15.07 4.72 2.61
CA ARG A 5 13.95 3.92 2.08
C ARG A 5 13.31 4.60 0.88
N ILE A 6 12.70 3.78 0.02
CA ILE A 6 11.83 4.22 -1.05
C ILE A 6 10.39 3.91 -0.65
N LEU A 7 9.50 4.85 -0.85
CA LEU A 7 8.06 4.72 -0.65
C LEU A 7 7.35 4.77 -2.01
N ILE A 8 6.35 3.94 -2.17
CA ILE A 8 5.48 3.85 -3.34
C ILE A 8 4.06 4.01 -2.80
N GLU A 9 3.33 5.06 -3.20
CA GLU A 9 2.06 5.45 -2.59
C GLU A 9 2.16 5.53 -1.05
N ASP A 10 3.24 6.17 -0.56
CA ASP A 10 3.56 6.31 0.87
C ASP A 10 3.76 4.99 1.65
N GLN A 11 3.88 3.87 0.95
CA GLN A 11 4.06 2.53 1.52
C GLN A 11 5.41 1.93 1.13
N MET A 12 5.94 1.07 1.98
CA MET A 12 7.13 0.27 1.67
C MET A 12 6.70 -1.03 0.98
N ALA A 13 7.16 -1.23 -0.25
CA ALA A 13 6.92 -2.43 -1.04
C ALA A 13 5.44 -2.89 -1.04
N PRO A 14 4.48 -2.02 -1.46
CA PRO A 14 3.07 -2.37 -1.43
C PRO A 14 2.73 -3.55 -2.32
N ILE A 15 1.75 -4.35 -1.88
CA ILE A 15 1.19 -5.47 -2.62
C ILE A 15 -0.29 -5.17 -2.90
N GLY A 16 -0.74 -5.44 -4.12
CA GLY A 16 -2.12 -5.22 -4.54
C GLY A 16 -2.42 -3.75 -4.83
N LEU A 17 -1.46 -3.03 -5.38
CA LEU A 17 -1.61 -1.62 -5.74
C LEU A 17 -2.46 -1.48 -7.01
N ASP A 18 -3.59 -0.79 -6.91
CA ASP A 18 -4.49 -0.53 -8.06
C ASP A 18 -4.31 0.87 -8.68
N GLU A 19 -3.28 1.61 -8.24
CA GLU A 19 -2.96 2.92 -8.81
C GLU A 19 -2.27 2.77 -10.17
N LYS A 20 -2.82 3.42 -11.21
CA LYS A 20 -2.29 3.34 -12.60
C LYS A 20 -1.02 4.15 -12.80
N LYS A 21 -0.84 5.19 -12.01
CA LYS A 21 0.32 6.09 -12.04
C LYS A 21 0.85 6.32 -10.64
N PRO A 22 1.46 5.30 -10.03
CA PRO A 22 1.95 5.42 -8.66
C PRO A 22 2.98 6.54 -8.54
N VAL A 23 3.03 7.12 -7.36
CA VAL A 23 4.02 8.12 -7.01
C VAL A 23 5.13 7.52 -6.16
N PHE A 24 6.35 7.99 -6.42
CA PHE A 24 7.55 7.57 -5.72
C PHE A 24 8.06 8.68 -4.82
N SER A 25 8.48 8.29 -3.64
CA SER A 25 9.12 9.18 -2.67
C SER A 25 10.26 8.44 -2.00
N TRP A 26 11.24 9.16 -1.46
CA TRP A 26 12.33 8.54 -0.70
C TRP A 26 12.81 9.45 0.42
N LEU A 27 13.34 8.81 1.44
CA LEU A 27 14.00 9.50 2.55
C LEU A 27 15.51 9.44 2.35
N LEU A 28 16.13 10.60 2.51
CA LEU A 28 17.57 10.76 2.43
C LEU A 28 18.15 10.99 3.84
N THR A 29 19.27 10.36 4.11
CA THR A 29 20.05 10.58 5.32
C THR A 29 21.48 10.96 4.97
N ALA A 30 22.06 11.87 5.76
CA ALA A 30 23.48 12.17 5.69
C ALA A 30 24.29 11.10 6.42
N GLU A 31 25.47 10.81 5.96
CA GLU A 31 26.44 10.00 6.71
C GLU A 31 27.12 10.85 7.76
N GLU A 32 27.79 10.19 8.73
CA GLU A 32 28.44 10.89 9.83
C GLU A 32 29.50 11.86 9.31
N GLY A 33 29.38 13.12 9.71
CA GLY A 33 30.28 14.20 9.30
C GLY A 33 29.86 14.96 8.03
N GLU A 34 28.86 14.51 7.29
CA GLU A 34 28.32 15.23 6.15
C GLU A 34 27.38 16.36 6.60
N GLN A 35 27.55 17.54 6.03
CA GLN A 35 26.73 18.72 6.33
C GLN A 35 26.29 19.42 5.03
N ASN A 36 25.17 20.12 5.08
CA ASN A 36 24.63 20.89 3.98
C ASN A 36 24.38 20.05 2.72
N LEU A 37 24.04 18.79 2.88
CA LEU A 37 23.69 17.88 1.80
C LEU A 37 22.27 18.17 1.30
N MET A 38 22.15 18.36 0.01
CA MET A 38 20.87 18.53 -0.67
C MET A 38 20.88 17.69 -1.95
N GLN A 39 19.74 17.09 -2.25
CA GLN A 39 19.55 16.47 -3.57
C GLN A 39 19.66 17.53 -4.67
N SER A 40 20.39 17.21 -5.71
CA SER A 40 20.51 18.03 -6.92
C SER A 40 19.84 17.38 -8.12
N ALA A 41 19.80 16.05 -8.17
CA ALA A 41 19.15 15.31 -9.24
C ALA A 41 18.66 13.94 -8.74
N CYS A 42 17.74 13.35 -9.51
CA CYS A 42 17.30 11.96 -9.29
C CYS A 42 17.04 11.26 -10.62
N ARG A 43 16.93 9.94 -10.59
CA ARG A 43 16.47 9.08 -11.66
C ARG A 43 15.75 7.90 -11.09
N ILE A 44 14.63 7.53 -11.68
CA ILE A 44 13.86 6.36 -11.30
C ILE A 44 13.81 5.42 -12.50
N VAL A 45 14.08 4.15 -12.25
CA VAL A 45 13.94 3.09 -13.24
C VAL A 45 12.98 2.05 -12.67
N VAL A 46 11.94 1.71 -13.44
CA VAL A 46 10.96 0.67 -13.09
C VAL A 46 11.08 -0.46 -14.08
N ARG A 47 11.14 -1.68 -13.57
CA ARG A 47 11.30 -2.90 -14.36
C ARG A 47 10.28 -3.96 -13.98
N THR A 48 10.01 -4.86 -14.93
CA THR A 48 9.31 -6.12 -14.67
C THR A 48 10.12 -7.25 -15.32
N GLY A 49 10.66 -8.15 -14.50
CA GLY A 49 11.64 -9.12 -14.96
C GLY A 49 12.87 -8.44 -15.58
N GLU A 50 13.15 -8.72 -16.84
CA GLU A 50 14.27 -8.12 -17.58
C GLU A 50 13.89 -6.82 -18.32
N ASP A 51 12.59 -6.52 -18.43
CA ASP A 51 12.10 -5.40 -19.21
C ASP A 51 12.04 -4.11 -18.39
N THR A 52 12.54 -3.03 -18.96
CA THR A 52 12.40 -1.68 -18.40
C THR A 52 11.11 -1.05 -18.93
N VAL A 53 10.13 -0.85 -18.04
CA VAL A 53 8.84 -0.25 -18.37
C VAL A 53 8.83 1.26 -18.19
N TRP A 54 9.79 1.79 -17.43
CA TRP A 54 10.00 3.21 -17.27
C TRP A 54 11.42 3.54 -16.85
N ASP A 55 11.95 4.59 -17.44
CA ASP A 55 13.19 5.25 -17.06
C ASP A 55 12.95 6.76 -17.15
N SER A 56 12.91 7.43 -16.01
CA SER A 56 12.69 8.88 -15.97
C SER A 56 13.83 9.71 -16.61
N GLY A 57 14.95 9.05 -16.89
CA GLY A 57 16.20 9.77 -17.12
C GLY A 57 16.67 10.53 -15.89
N LYS A 58 17.79 11.22 -16.02
CA LYS A 58 18.30 12.08 -14.95
C LYS A 58 17.52 13.39 -14.93
N MET A 59 16.80 13.64 -13.85
CA MET A 59 16.03 14.86 -13.61
C MET A 59 16.80 15.75 -12.62
N GLU A 60 17.09 16.97 -13.03
CA GLU A 60 17.74 17.98 -12.17
C GLU A 60 16.68 18.59 -11.24
N THR A 61 16.54 18.01 -10.04
CA THR A 61 15.55 18.43 -9.04
C THR A 61 15.99 18.10 -7.61
N GLY A 62 15.67 19.00 -6.68
CA GLY A 62 15.82 18.77 -5.25
C GLY A 62 14.62 18.08 -4.60
N VAL A 63 13.60 17.73 -5.38
CA VAL A 63 12.36 17.11 -4.88
C VAL A 63 12.59 15.61 -4.71
N SER A 64 12.27 15.08 -3.54
CA SER A 64 12.37 13.66 -3.18
C SER A 64 11.03 13.00 -2.87
N THR A 65 9.93 13.69 -3.15
CA THR A 65 8.57 13.23 -2.85
C THR A 65 7.64 13.48 -4.02
N GLY A 66 6.67 12.57 -4.23
CA GLY A 66 5.61 12.77 -5.20
C GLY A 66 6.05 12.71 -6.66
N ILE A 67 7.11 11.98 -6.99
CA ILE A 67 7.54 11.78 -8.38
C ILE A 67 6.60 10.78 -9.04
N GLY A 68 5.78 11.26 -9.98
CA GLY A 68 4.78 10.42 -10.65
C GLY A 68 5.38 9.47 -11.69
N TYR A 69 4.80 8.28 -11.78
CA TYR A 69 5.10 7.33 -12.84
C TYR A 69 4.58 7.82 -14.20
N GLU A 70 5.45 7.85 -15.20
CA GLU A 70 5.12 8.27 -16.56
C GLU A 70 5.50 7.21 -17.62
N GLY A 71 5.66 5.97 -17.19
CA GLY A 71 6.02 4.87 -18.07
C GLY A 71 4.84 4.22 -18.78
N GLU A 72 5.06 3.01 -19.26
CA GLU A 72 4.05 2.19 -19.90
C GLU A 72 2.93 1.82 -18.92
N ALA A 73 1.73 1.48 -19.45
CA ALA A 73 0.61 1.05 -18.62
C ALA A 73 0.99 -0.18 -17.79
N LEU A 74 0.83 -0.07 -16.48
CA LEU A 74 1.08 -1.19 -15.57
C LEU A 74 0.10 -2.33 -15.83
N GLN A 75 0.61 -3.56 -15.79
CA GLN A 75 -0.21 -4.77 -15.98
C GLN A 75 -0.77 -5.24 -14.64
N PRO A 76 -1.97 -5.85 -14.60
CA PRO A 76 -2.52 -6.42 -13.39
C PRO A 76 -1.67 -7.60 -12.87
N CYS A 77 -1.76 -7.85 -11.56
CA CYS A 77 -1.11 -8.98 -10.87
C CYS A 77 0.38 -9.12 -11.20
N THR A 78 1.09 -8.01 -11.36
CA THR A 78 2.46 -7.98 -11.86
C THR A 78 3.39 -7.34 -10.82
N LYS A 79 4.54 -7.97 -10.62
CA LYS A 79 5.60 -7.42 -9.76
C LYS A 79 6.51 -6.50 -10.55
N TYR A 80 6.78 -5.35 -9.96
CA TYR A 80 7.70 -4.35 -10.49
C TYR A 80 8.84 -4.08 -9.50
N GLU A 81 10.02 -3.91 -10.02
CA GLU A 81 11.21 -3.49 -9.29
C GLU A 81 11.49 -2.02 -9.58
N VAL A 82 11.79 -1.27 -8.54
CA VAL A 82 12.04 0.17 -8.60
C VAL A 82 13.45 0.43 -8.14
N LYS A 83 14.25 1.06 -8.98
CA LYS A 83 15.56 1.58 -8.63
C LYS A 83 15.52 3.10 -8.63
N ALA A 84 15.90 3.71 -7.51
CA ALA A 84 16.11 5.14 -7.39
C ALA A 84 17.61 5.45 -7.32
N GLU A 85 18.04 6.41 -8.11
CA GLU A 85 19.38 6.99 -8.09
C GLU A 85 19.26 8.47 -7.75
N VAL A 86 20.05 8.95 -6.81
CA VAL A 86 20.01 10.33 -6.33
C VAL A 86 21.42 10.91 -6.32
N TRP A 87 21.57 12.13 -6.82
CA TRP A 87 22.82 12.89 -6.76
C TRP A 87 22.68 14.05 -5.78
N ASP A 88 23.74 14.36 -5.10
CA ASP A 88 23.80 15.49 -4.19
C ASP A 88 24.53 16.70 -4.81
N ASN A 89 24.46 17.81 -4.09
CA ASN A 89 25.12 19.07 -4.46
C ASN A 89 26.65 19.06 -4.35
N HIS A 90 27.23 17.99 -3.80
CA HIS A 90 28.68 17.79 -3.68
C HIS A 90 29.22 16.80 -4.72
N GLY A 91 28.34 16.28 -5.61
CA GLY A 91 28.70 15.32 -6.66
C GLY A 91 28.68 13.86 -6.19
N GLY A 92 28.21 13.59 -4.99
CA GLY A 92 27.97 12.24 -4.49
C GLY A 92 26.74 11.61 -5.16
N LYS A 93 26.69 10.28 -5.17
CA LYS A 93 25.59 9.48 -5.70
C LYS A 93 25.18 8.43 -4.69
N ALA A 94 23.87 8.28 -4.48
CA ALA A 94 23.28 7.20 -3.72
C ALA A 94 22.28 6.45 -4.60
N GLU A 95 22.12 5.16 -4.33
CA GLU A 95 21.10 4.35 -5.00
C GLU A 95 20.43 3.41 -4.00
N ALA A 96 19.18 3.07 -4.26
CA ALA A 96 18.42 2.08 -3.52
C ALA A 96 17.41 1.40 -4.42
N GLU A 97 16.94 0.24 -3.99
CA GLU A 97 15.96 -0.57 -4.69
C GLU A 97 14.75 -0.84 -3.78
N SER A 98 13.60 -0.98 -4.39
CA SER A 98 12.34 -1.37 -3.78
C SER A 98 11.51 -2.14 -4.80
N SER A 99 10.31 -2.56 -4.43
CA SER A 99 9.38 -3.22 -5.36
C SER A 99 7.95 -2.91 -4.99
N PHE A 100 7.04 -3.13 -5.93
CA PHE A 100 5.61 -3.16 -5.67
C PHE A 100 4.96 -4.23 -6.55
N GLU A 101 3.78 -4.67 -6.13
CA GLU A 101 2.95 -5.57 -6.91
C GLU A 101 1.61 -4.90 -7.18
N THR A 102 1.16 -4.95 -8.43
CA THR A 102 -0.15 -4.44 -8.80
C THR A 102 -1.24 -5.40 -8.37
N GLY A 103 -2.41 -4.84 -8.04
CA GLY A 103 -3.64 -5.59 -7.85
C GLY A 103 -4.28 -5.98 -9.19
N LEU A 104 -5.60 -6.09 -9.19
CA LEU A 104 -6.36 -6.44 -10.40
C LEU A 104 -6.44 -5.30 -11.42
N MET A 105 -6.10 -4.08 -11.03
CA MET A 105 -6.10 -2.87 -11.87
C MET A 105 -7.46 -2.59 -12.54
N ASP A 106 -8.51 -3.25 -12.08
CA ASP A 106 -9.87 -3.13 -12.57
C ASP A 106 -10.83 -2.91 -11.40
N SER A 107 -11.58 -1.83 -11.45
CA SER A 107 -12.61 -1.50 -10.46
C SER A 107 -13.92 -2.31 -10.65
N LEU A 108 -14.01 -3.06 -11.75
CA LEU A 108 -15.16 -3.88 -12.07
C LEU A 108 -14.84 -5.36 -11.83
N TYR A 109 -15.89 -6.15 -11.62
CA TYR A 109 -15.76 -7.60 -11.40
C TYR A 109 -15.26 -8.40 -12.62
N ALA A 110 -14.98 -7.75 -13.74
CA ALA A 110 -14.48 -8.41 -14.95
C ALA A 110 -13.12 -9.11 -14.73
N ALA A 111 -12.24 -8.49 -13.95
CA ALA A 111 -10.93 -9.06 -13.60
C ALA A 111 -11.01 -10.30 -12.70
N TRP A 112 -12.17 -10.59 -12.14
CA TRP A 112 -12.38 -11.77 -11.30
C TRP A 112 -12.61 -13.06 -12.10
N GLU A 113 -12.80 -12.95 -13.43
CA GLU A 113 -12.97 -14.09 -14.36
C GLU A 113 -13.99 -15.15 -13.89
N GLY A 114 -15.06 -14.69 -13.21
CA GLY A 114 -16.09 -15.55 -12.66
C GLY A 114 -15.79 -16.08 -11.24
N ALA A 115 -14.70 -15.66 -10.60
CA ALA A 115 -14.48 -15.95 -9.20
C ALA A 115 -15.51 -15.21 -8.33
N GLU A 116 -15.93 -15.84 -7.25
CA GLU A 116 -16.88 -15.30 -6.29
C GLU A 116 -16.28 -15.29 -4.90
N TRP A 117 -16.75 -14.39 -4.05
CA TRP A 117 -16.38 -14.39 -2.66
C TRP A 117 -16.79 -15.70 -1.98
N ILE A 118 -15.85 -16.37 -1.36
CA ILE A 118 -16.12 -17.52 -0.51
C ILE A 118 -16.58 -17.02 0.83
N GLY A 119 -17.85 -17.21 1.14
CA GLY A 119 -18.43 -16.83 2.43
C GLY A 119 -19.40 -17.90 2.92
N ALA A 120 -19.71 -17.89 4.21
CA ALA A 120 -20.79 -18.73 4.74
C ALA A 120 -22.11 -18.30 4.05
N PRO A 121 -22.93 -19.25 3.58
CA PRO A 121 -24.19 -18.93 2.88
C PRO A 121 -25.15 -18.06 3.72
N HIS A 122 -24.96 -18.04 5.03
CA HIS A 122 -25.76 -17.24 5.97
C HIS A 122 -25.14 -15.87 6.31
N ALA A 123 -23.94 -15.57 5.81
CA ALA A 123 -23.32 -14.25 5.92
C ALA A 123 -23.78 -13.27 4.84
N THR A 124 -24.76 -13.63 4.03
CA THR A 124 -25.43 -12.68 3.16
C THR A 124 -26.20 -11.72 4.07
N VAL A 125 -25.54 -10.67 4.48
CA VAL A 125 -26.20 -9.55 5.13
C VAL A 125 -27.15 -9.00 4.10
N CYS A 126 -28.44 -9.25 4.30
CA CYS A 126 -29.47 -8.63 3.49
C CYS A 126 -29.31 -7.12 3.68
N ALA A 127 -28.76 -6.43 2.69
CA ALA A 127 -28.61 -4.98 2.68
C ALA A 127 -29.97 -4.24 2.80
N GLU A 128 -31.07 -4.97 2.80
CA GLU A 128 -32.42 -4.46 2.89
C GLU A 128 -32.98 -4.36 4.33
N ASN A 129 -32.33 -4.91 5.34
CA ASN A 129 -32.79 -4.78 6.72
C ASN A 129 -32.41 -3.39 7.30
N ARG A 130 -33.28 -2.42 7.08
CA ARG A 130 -33.22 -1.09 7.70
C ARG A 130 -33.90 -1.03 9.07
N GLY A 131 -34.06 -2.15 9.73
CA GLY A 131 -34.72 -2.27 11.04
C GLY A 131 -33.73 -2.47 12.19
N VAL A 132 -34.28 -2.51 13.41
CA VAL A 132 -33.52 -2.91 14.59
C VAL A 132 -33.23 -4.42 14.47
N PHE A 133 -31.98 -4.81 14.55
CA PHE A 133 -31.58 -6.21 14.51
C PHE A 133 -30.70 -6.55 15.72
N THR A 134 -30.77 -7.78 16.16
CA THR A 134 -29.92 -8.34 17.21
C THR A 134 -28.90 -9.25 16.53
N ILE A 135 -27.64 -9.08 16.85
CA ILE A 135 -26.57 -10.00 16.43
C ILE A 135 -26.20 -10.84 17.65
N GLU A 136 -26.43 -12.14 17.57
CA GLU A 136 -25.97 -13.11 18.54
C GLU A 136 -24.78 -13.86 17.95
N SER A 137 -23.68 -13.91 18.68
CA SER A 137 -22.46 -14.60 18.25
C SER A 137 -21.89 -15.38 19.42
N GLU A 138 -21.58 -16.64 19.19
CA GLU A 138 -20.92 -17.50 20.17
C GLU A 138 -19.43 -17.56 19.82
N PHE A 139 -18.57 -17.20 20.78
CA PHE A 139 -17.12 -17.22 20.60
C PHE A 139 -16.51 -18.23 21.57
N ARG A 140 -15.68 -19.10 21.05
CA ARG A 140 -14.82 -19.95 21.86
C ARG A 140 -13.40 -19.44 21.80
N MET A 141 -12.86 -19.04 22.93
CA MET A 141 -11.47 -18.61 23.06
C MET A 141 -10.59 -19.79 23.48
N GLU A 142 -9.57 -20.07 22.71
CA GLU A 142 -8.52 -21.01 23.07
C GLU A 142 -7.26 -20.20 23.44
N GLY A 143 -7.05 -20.00 24.75
CA GLY A 143 -5.78 -19.48 25.28
C GLY A 143 -5.60 -17.97 25.35
N GLY A 144 -6.63 -17.15 25.21
CA GLY A 144 -6.56 -15.68 25.35
C GLY A 144 -7.27 -15.15 26.59
N LYS A 145 -6.79 -14.03 27.14
CA LYS A 145 -7.39 -13.39 28.33
C LYS A 145 -8.28 -12.17 28.02
N GLU A 146 -8.26 -11.63 26.81
CA GLU A 146 -9.02 -10.43 26.47
C GLU A 146 -9.53 -10.47 25.03
N LEU A 147 -10.80 -10.09 24.85
CA LEU A 147 -11.38 -9.75 23.53
C LEU A 147 -11.17 -8.25 23.30
N SER A 148 -10.40 -7.88 22.29
CA SER A 148 -10.33 -6.49 21.88
C SER A 148 -11.54 -6.10 21.04
N ALA A 149 -12.07 -4.89 21.24
CA ALA A 149 -13.18 -4.33 20.47
C ALA A 149 -12.90 -4.18 18.96
N SER A 150 -11.67 -4.46 18.51
CA SER A 150 -11.27 -4.46 17.11
C SER A 150 -11.76 -5.64 16.29
N ALA A 151 -12.46 -6.61 16.92
CA ALA A 151 -13.07 -7.74 16.22
C ALA A 151 -14.32 -7.37 15.39
N PHE A 152 -14.82 -6.12 15.51
CA PHE A 152 -15.98 -5.67 14.76
C PHE A 152 -15.55 -4.70 13.64
N PRO A 153 -16.06 -4.90 12.42
CA PRO A 153 -15.72 -3.99 11.32
C PRO A 153 -16.23 -2.57 11.60
N PRO A 154 -15.48 -1.53 11.21
CA PRO A 154 -15.77 -0.13 11.53
C PRO A 154 -17.14 0.40 11.06
N TRP A 155 -17.73 -0.24 10.05
CA TRP A 155 -19.05 0.14 9.53
C TRP A 155 -20.23 -0.27 10.43
N LEU A 156 -20.00 -1.12 11.43
CA LEU A 156 -21.00 -1.44 12.47
C LEU A 156 -21.11 -0.36 13.55
N SER A 157 -20.18 0.60 13.59
CA SER A 157 -20.15 1.64 14.62
C SER A 157 -21.17 2.79 14.43
N HIS A 158 -21.94 2.80 13.35
CA HIS A 158 -22.84 3.92 13.02
C HIS A 158 -24.32 3.65 13.28
N THR A 159 -24.69 2.54 13.87
CA THR A 159 -26.07 2.29 14.28
C THR A 159 -26.17 2.22 15.80
N SER A 160 -26.71 3.25 16.36
CA SER A 160 -27.02 3.42 17.77
C SER A 160 -27.95 2.33 18.28
N ALA A 161 -27.43 1.35 18.92
CA ALA A 161 -27.99 0.57 20.04
C ALA A 161 -27.12 -0.69 20.28
N PHE A 162 -26.00 -0.52 20.94
CA PHE A 162 -25.33 -1.67 21.54
C PHE A 162 -25.97 -1.96 22.89
N THR A 163 -26.65 -3.07 23.01
CA THR A 163 -26.92 -3.65 24.30
C THR A 163 -25.69 -4.42 24.75
N SER A 164 -25.17 -4.08 25.91
CA SER A 164 -23.96 -4.64 26.50
C SER A 164 -23.99 -6.17 26.57
N TYR A 165 -22.91 -6.78 26.08
CA TYR A 165 -22.72 -8.21 26.18
C TYR A 165 -22.08 -8.57 27.53
N LEU A 166 -22.72 -9.46 28.27
CA LEU A 166 -22.13 -10.09 29.42
C LEU A 166 -21.39 -11.36 28.97
N VAL A 167 -20.06 -11.31 29.06
CA VAL A 167 -19.25 -12.52 28.94
C VAL A 167 -19.14 -13.12 30.32
N GLN A 168 -19.85 -14.20 30.58
CA GLN A 168 -19.60 -15.04 31.77
C GLN A 168 -18.55 -16.07 31.37
N GLY A 169 -17.41 -16.04 32.10
CA GLY A 169 -16.33 -17.01 32.01
C GLY A 169 -16.62 -18.31 32.76
#